data_13452ae9e01e75f24a7c5fa927e24087
#
_entry.id   13452ae9e01e75f24a7c5fa927e24087
#
_cell.length_a   1.000
_cell.length_b   1.000
_cell.length_c   1.000
_cell.angle_alpha   90.00
_cell.angle_beta   90.00
_cell.angle_gamma   90.00
#
_symmetry.space_group_name_H-M   'P 1'
#
loop_
_entity.id
_entity.type
_entity.pdbx_description
1 polymer ?
#
loop_
_entity_poly.entity_id
_entity_poly.type
_entity_poly.pdbx_seq_one_letter_code
_entity_poly.pdbx_strand_id
1 'polypeptide(L)'
;LADSATGRKECHAIEKGKSLTDGQVVDTTHPWYGARVGIIGDSISDPKVANGPEKYYWYMAQEIGIIPCVVARNGQQWNEVLPQANRLKSEYGDDIDAILILMGTNDFNAGVPIGEWFTEEYVEVEAANGEPKSLQVRRHRMPNLDQSTFKGRINVALDSLKNMYPHKQIILMTPLHRGYAKFGETNIQPDENYTNRCGEYIDAYINAVKEAGNVWAVPVIDLSAVSGIFPLNRSQKEYFPRDKDRLHPTDEGHARMAQAIMAALRGLAPRFE
;
A
#
# COMPACT_ATOMS: atom_id res chain seq x y z
N LEU A 1 8.49 -24.51 -0.78
CA LEU A 1 8.22 -25.77 -1.53
C LEU A 1 6.92 -25.56 -2.28
N ALA A 2 6.93 -25.77 -3.60
CA ALA A 2 5.71 -25.68 -4.39
C ALA A 2 4.85 -26.93 -4.11
N ASP A 3 3.54 -26.73 -3.92
CA ASP A 3 2.59 -27.82 -3.92
C ASP A 3 2.62 -28.47 -5.32
N SER A 4 2.98 -29.75 -5.37
CA SER A 4 3.20 -30.51 -6.59
C SER A 4 1.93 -30.74 -7.41
N ALA A 5 0.74 -30.44 -6.88
CA ALA A 5 -0.55 -30.62 -7.56
C ALA A 5 -1.06 -29.37 -8.27
N THR A 6 -0.65 -28.15 -7.87
CA THR A 6 -1.20 -26.90 -8.39
C THR A 6 -0.14 -25.91 -8.91
N GLY A 7 1.15 -26.16 -8.70
CA GLY A 7 2.24 -25.24 -9.06
C GLY A 7 2.21 -23.90 -8.29
N ARG A 8 1.41 -23.80 -7.23
CA ARG A 8 1.28 -22.60 -6.40
C ARG A 8 2.32 -22.59 -5.31
N LYS A 9 2.91 -21.41 -5.05
CA LYS A 9 3.77 -21.22 -3.89
C LYS A 9 2.90 -21.14 -2.65
N GLU A 10 3.28 -21.89 -1.60
CA GLU A 10 2.74 -21.62 -0.27
C GLU A 10 3.19 -20.22 0.17
N CYS A 11 2.31 -19.47 0.84
CA CYS A 11 2.74 -18.27 1.56
C CYS A 11 3.79 -18.74 2.56
N HIS A 12 5.02 -18.25 2.41
CA HIS A 12 6.07 -18.67 3.32
C HIS A 12 5.72 -18.22 4.73
N ALA A 13 5.38 -19.19 5.57
CA ALA A 13 5.72 -19.06 6.97
C ALA A 13 7.21 -18.69 6.98
N ILE A 14 7.57 -17.53 7.57
CA ILE A 14 8.95 -17.05 7.64
C ILE A 14 9.82 -18.24 7.98
N GLU A 15 10.79 -18.54 7.10
CA GLU A 15 11.65 -19.70 7.28
C GLU A 15 12.16 -19.72 8.71
N LYS A 16 12.00 -20.89 9.37
CA LYS A 16 12.54 -21.20 10.69
C LYS A 16 14.06 -21.08 10.65
N GLY A 17 14.59 -19.87 10.74
CA GLY A 17 16.03 -19.64 10.65
C GLY A 17 16.55 -18.50 11.52
N LYS A 18 15.70 -17.54 11.89
CA LYS A 18 16.01 -16.62 12.98
C LYS A 18 14.97 -16.84 14.08
N SER A 19 15.40 -17.51 15.14
CA SER A 19 14.72 -17.62 16.42
C SER A 19 14.15 -16.26 16.82
N LEU A 20 12.84 -16.25 17.16
CA LEU A 20 12.32 -15.25 18.10
C LEU A 20 13.38 -15.08 19.19
N THR A 21 13.82 -13.86 19.47
CA THR A 21 14.68 -13.60 20.64
C THR A 21 13.99 -14.28 21.83
N ASP A 22 14.71 -15.09 22.59
CA ASP A 22 14.19 -15.85 23.73
C ASP A 22 13.26 -14.94 24.55
N GLY A 23 11.96 -15.26 24.58
CA GLY A 23 10.94 -14.52 25.34
C GLY A 23 9.93 -13.71 24.53
N GLN A 24 10.02 -13.60 23.20
CA GLN A 24 9.01 -12.90 22.41
C GLN A 24 7.79 -13.80 22.18
N VAL A 25 6.66 -13.41 22.79
CA VAL A 25 5.38 -14.14 22.68
C VAL A 25 4.54 -13.49 21.59
N VAL A 26 4.07 -14.29 20.62
CA VAL A 26 3.13 -13.85 19.59
C VAL A 26 1.78 -13.51 20.25
N ASP A 27 1.23 -12.34 19.95
CA ASP A 27 -0.12 -11.93 20.38
C ASP A 27 -1.19 -12.70 19.58
N THR A 28 -1.54 -13.89 20.03
CA THR A 28 -2.57 -14.73 19.42
C THR A 28 -3.99 -14.19 19.61
N THR A 29 -4.16 -13.12 20.41
CA THR A 29 -5.46 -12.45 20.62
C THR A 29 -5.71 -11.33 19.60
N HIS A 30 -4.70 -10.95 18.83
CA HIS A 30 -4.86 -9.95 17.79
C HIS A 30 -5.80 -10.45 16.69
N PRO A 31 -6.77 -9.64 16.18
CA PRO A 31 -7.75 -10.08 15.17
C PRO A 31 -7.11 -10.64 13.89
N TRP A 32 -5.87 -10.24 13.60
CA TRP A 32 -5.12 -10.64 12.41
C TRP A 32 -4.23 -11.86 12.61
N TYR A 33 -4.26 -12.50 13.79
CA TYR A 33 -3.51 -13.73 14.02
C TYR A 33 -3.89 -14.81 13.00
N GLY A 34 -2.88 -15.37 12.34
CA GLY A 34 -3.05 -16.38 11.30
C GLY A 34 -3.58 -15.88 9.97
N ALA A 35 -3.83 -14.56 9.82
CA ALA A 35 -4.29 -14.00 8.56
C ALA A 35 -3.20 -14.07 7.48
N ARG A 36 -3.58 -14.51 6.28
CA ARG A 36 -2.72 -14.55 5.08
C ARG A 36 -2.84 -13.21 4.35
N VAL A 37 -1.77 -12.44 4.33
CA VAL A 37 -1.79 -11.03 3.91
C VAL A 37 -0.95 -10.82 2.67
N GLY A 38 -1.59 -10.46 1.56
CA GLY A 38 -0.92 -10.01 0.34
C GLY A 38 -0.23 -8.66 0.58
N ILE A 39 1.06 -8.57 0.27
CA ILE A 39 1.84 -7.34 0.39
C ILE A 39 2.20 -6.84 -1.00
N ILE A 40 1.56 -5.73 -1.39
CA ILE A 40 1.80 -5.00 -2.63
C ILE A 40 2.54 -3.71 -2.28
N GLY A 41 3.59 -3.38 -3.01
CA GLY A 41 4.37 -2.19 -2.71
C GLY A 41 5.61 -2.01 -3.55
N ASP A 42 6.41 -1.05 -3.17
CA ASP A 42 7.68 -0.66 -3.79
C ASP A 42 8.91 -1.15 -2.99
N SER A 43 10.03 -0.41 -3.07
CA SER A 43 11.29 -0.75 -2.39
C SER A 43 11.18 -0.83 -0.86
N ILE A 44 10.26 -0.08 -0.26
CA ILE A 44 10.04 -0.10 1.20
C ILE A 44 9.47 -1.46 1.63
N SER A 45 8.74 -2.13 0.74
CA SER A 45 8.14 -3.45 0.98
C SER A 45 8.89 -4.61 0.30
N ASP A 46 9.83 -4.36 -0.63
CA ASP A 46 10.56 -5.41 -1.33
C ASP A 46 11.64 -6.03 -0.43
N PRO A 47 11.56 -7.33 -0.10
CA PRO A 47 12.53 -7.98 0.80
C PRO A 47 13.94 -8.10 0.20
N LYS A 48 14.11 -7.83 -1.10
CA LYS A 48 15.39 -8.00 -1.82
C LYS A 48 16.26 -6.74 -1.82
N VAL A 49 15.71 -5.61 -1.39
CA VAL A 49 16.38 -4.31 -1.47
C VAL A 49 16.36 -3.58 -0.15
N ALA A 50 17.27 -2.60 -0.01
CA ALA A 50 17.41 -1.70 1.13
C ALA A 50 17.26 -2.41 2.50
N ASN A 51 18.34 -2.51 3.24
CA ASN A 51 18.39 -2.99 4.63
C ASN A 51 17.93 -4.45 4.87
N GLY A 52 17.72 -5.25 3.81
CA GLY A 52 17.44 -6.68 3.94
C GLY A 52 15.94 -7.05 4.08
N PRO A 53 15.65 -8.28 4.49
CA PRO A 53 14.30 -8.84 4.45
C PRO A 53 13.40 -8.43 5.64
N GLU A 54 13.94 -7.83 6.69
CA GLU A 54 13.21 -7.49 7.91
C GLU A 54 12.37 -6.22 7.70
N LYS A 55 11.33 -6.32 6.87
CA LYS A 55 10.39 -5.25 6.59
C LYS A 55 9.28 -5.20 7.63
N TYR A 56 8.45 -4.15 7.64
CA TYR A 56 7.34 -3.99 8.58
C TYR A 56 6.47 -5.24 8.73
N TYR A 57 6.15 -5.95 7.64
CA TYR A 57 5.34 -7.16 7.67
C TYR A 57 6.08 -8.36 8.31
N TRP A 58 7.41 -8.35 8.32
CA TRP A 58 8.20 -9.33 9.06
C TRP A 58 7.98 -9.16 10.57
N TYR A 59 8.06 -7.94 11.08
CA TYR A 59 7.76 -7.64 12.49
C TYR A 59 6.30 -7.98 12.84
N MET A 60 5.34 -7.64 11.96
CA MET A 60 3.93 -8.03 12.14
C MET A 60 3.77 -9.56 12.23
N ALA A 61 4.50 -10.33 11.41
CA ALA A 61 4.47 -11.78 11.48
C ALA A 61 5.05 -12.30 12.81
N GLN A 62 6.11 -11.68 13.34
CA GLN A 62 6.73 -12.05 14.62
C GLN A 62 5.83 -11.66 15.82
N GLU A 63 5.16 -10.52 15.77
CA GLU A 63 4.41 -9.99 16.91
C GLU A 63 2.96 -10.45 16.97
N ILE A 64 2.27 -10.52 15.83
CA ILE A 64 0.83 -10.86 15.76
C ILE A 64 0.52 -12.07 14.87
N GLY A 65 1.54 -12.74 14.33
CA GLY A 65 1.39 -14.01 13.62
C GLY A 65 0.69 -13.93 12.27
N ILE A 66 0.74 -12.82 11.54
CA ILE A 66 0.29 -12.80 10.15
C ILE A 66 1.18 -13.69 9.28
N ILE A 67 0.65 -14.13 8.14
CA ILE A 67 1.39 -14.89 7.12
C ILE A 67 1.53 -14.00 5.87
N PRO A 68 2.67 -13.31 5.68
CA PRO A 68 2.83 -12.40 4.55
C PRO A 68 3.05 -13.12 3.23
N CYS A 69 2.30 -12.71 2.20
CA CYS A 69 2.40 -13.18 0.82
C CYS A 69 2.91 -12.00 -0.04
N VAL A 70 4.23 -11.89 -0.18
CA VAL A 70 4.88 -10.68 -0.66
C VAL A 70 5.09 -10.71 -2.16
N VAL A 71 4.55 -9.69 -2.85
CA VAL A 71 4.76 -9.46 -4.29
C VAL A 71 5.33 -8.07 -4.59
N ALA A 72 5.67 -7.32 -3.57
CA ALA A 72 6.27 -5.99 -3.68
C ALA A 72 7.58 -6.00 -4.48
N ARG A 73 7.85 -4.89 -5.18
CA ARG A 73 9.01 -4.77 -6.04
C ARG A 73 9.59 -3.35 -6.05
N ASN A 74 10.92 -3.27 -5.96
CA ASN A 74 11.68 -2.01 -5.98
C ASN A 74 11.30 -1.10 -7.16
N GLY A 75 11.19 0.20 -6.90
CA GLY A 75 11.03 1.24 -7.91
C GLY A 75 9.62 1.32 -8.51
N GLN A 76 8.69 0.46 -8.12
CA GLN A 76 7.37 0.43 -8.73
C GLN A 76 6.47 1.57 -8.26
N GLN A 77 5.49 1.92 -9.10
CA GLN A 77 4.53 2.98 -8.98
C GLN A 77 3.09 2.41 -8.99
N TRP A 78 2.08 3.24 -8.83
CA TRP A 78 0.68 2.76 -8.78
C TRP A 78 0.20 2.04 -10.04
N ASN A 79 0.74 2.34 -11.22
CA ASN A 79 0.43 1.59 -12.44
C ASN A 79 0.91 0.13 -12.40
N GLU A 80 1.80 -0.22 -11.46
CA GLU A 80 2.31 -1.57 -11.25
C GLU A 80 1.53 -2.37 -10.18
N VAL A 81 0.56 -1.73 -9.52
CA VAL A 81 -0.26 -2.41 -8.49
C VAL A 81 -1.08 -3.54 -9.12
N LEU A 82 -1.70 -3.32 -10.27
CA LEU A 82 -2.45 -4.38 -10.97
C LEU A 82 -1.55 -5.54 -11.43
N PRO A 83 -0.39 -5.33 -12.07
CA PRO A 83 0.58 -6.40 -12.32
C PRO A 83 0.99 -7.17 -11.05
N GLN A 84 1.22 -6.50 -9.93
CA GLN A 84 1.51 -7.15 -8.65
C GLN A 84 0.32 -7.97 -8.14
N ALA A 85 -0.90 -7.44 -8.26
CA ALA A 85 -2.13 -8.14 -7.88
C ALA A 85 -2.35 -9.42 -8.72
N ASN A 86 -2.10 -9.35 -10.03
CA ASN A 86 -2.13 -10.51 -10.92
C ASN A 86 -1.11 -11.56 -10.49
N ARG A 87 0.10 -11.13 -10.10
CA ARG A 87 1.13 -12.01 -9.58
C ARG A 87 0.72 -12.64 -8.25
N LEU A 88 0.11 -11.85 -7.34
CA LEU A 88 -0.43 -12.34 -6.08
C LEU A 88 -1.46 -13.45 -6.33
N LYS A 89 -2.40 -13.21 -7.26
CA LYS A 89 -3.42 -14.19 -7.64
C LYS A 89 -2.81 -15.45 -8.26
N SER A 90 -1.81 -15.30 -9.13
CA SER A 90 -1.12 -16.42 -9.80
C SER A 90 -0.31 -17.26 -8.79
N GLU A 91 0.41 -16.63 -7.86
CA GLU A 91 1.31 -17.32 -6.92
C GLU A 91 0.56 -17.93 -5.73
N TYR A 92 -0.48 -17.25 -5.22
CA TYR A 92 -1.16 -17.61 -3.96
C TYR A 92 -2.66 -17.91 -4.11
N GLY A 93 -3.26 -17.66 -5.28
CA GLY A 93 -4.66 -17.95 -5.57
C GLY A 93 -5.63 -17.11 -4.74
N ASP A 94 -6.70 -17.74 -4.27
CA ASP A 94 -7.72 -17.13 -3.40
C ASP A 94 -7.42 -17.30 -1.90
N ASP A 95 -6.35 -18.00 -1.57
CA ASP A 95 -5.93 -18.26 -0.20
C ASP A 95 -5.18 -17.05 0.40
N ILE A 96 -5.84 -15.89 0.30
CA ILE A 96 -5.45 -14.60 0.85
C ILE A 96 -6.64 -14.07 1.63
N ASP A 97 -6.43 -13.58 2.84
CA ASP A 97 -7.48 -12.98 3.66
C ASP A 97 -7.60 -11.47 3.41
N ALA A 98 -6.47 -10.81 3.28
CA ALA A 98 -6.40 -9.36 3.12
C ALA A 98 -5.21 -8.95 2.24
N ILE A 99 -5.24 -7.71 1.75
CA ILE A 99 -4.17 -7.12 0.94
C ILE A 99 -3.81 -5.75 1.53
N LEU A 100 -2.54 -5.53 1.82
CA LEU A 100 -1.97 -4.24 2.19
C LEU A 100 -1.19 -3.65 1.01
N ILE A 101 -1.46 -2.38 0.69
CA ILE A 101 -0.82 -1.67 -0.41
C ILE A 101 -0.10 -0.43 0.11
N LEU A 102 1.23 -0.42 0.00
CA LEU A 102 2.08 0.74 0.29
C LEU A 102 2.75 1.22 -1.00
N MET A 103 2.23 2.30 -1.59
CA MET A 103 2.65 2.79 -2.91
C MET A 103 2.47 4.31 -3.01
N GLY A 104 3.27 4.96 -3.87
CA GLY A 104 3.08 6.37 -4.22
C GLY A 104 4.33 7.23 -4.12
N THR A 105 5.34 6.84 -3.32
CA THR A 105 6.58 7.63 -3.22
C THR A 105 7.34 7.73 -4.54
N ASN A 106 7.29 6.68 -5.36
CA ASN A 106 7.92 6.68 -6.68
C ASN A 106 7.10 7.45 -7.74
N ASP A 107 5.76 7.47 -7.60
CA ASP A 107 4.90 8.33 -8.44
C ASP A 107 5.21 9.80 -8.19
N PHE A 108 5.37 10.21 -6.92
CA PHE A 108 5.82 11.55 -6.56
C PHE A 108 7.19 11.85 -7.18
N ASN A 109 8.17 10.98 -6.97
CA ASN A 109 9.54 11.18 -7.49
C ASN A 109 9.57 11.26 -9.02
N ALA A 110 8.75 10.47 -9.71
CA ALA A 110 8.61 10.50 -11.15
C ALA A 110 7.81 11.72 -11.66
N GLY A 111 7.17 12.49 -10.77
CA GLY A 111 6.33 13.63 -11.13
C GLY A 111 5.13 13.20 -11.96
N VAL A 112 4.42 12.17 -11.52
CA VAL A 112 3.17 11.75 -12.14
C VAL A 112 2.08 12.78 -11.79
N PRO A 113 1.38 13.37 -12.77
CA PRO A 113 0.31 14.34 -12.47
C PRO A 113 -0.78 13.72 -11.59
N ILE A 114 -1.35 14.50 -10.67
CA ILE A 114 -2.37 14.01 -9.73
C ILE A 114 -3.63 13.56 -10.49
N GLY A 115 -4.15 14.35 -11.41
CA GLY A 115 -5.37 14.07 -12.16
C GLY A 115 -6.64 14.19 -11.35
N GLU A 116 -7.75 13.68 -11.90
CA GLU A 116 -9.09 13.71 -11.32
C GLU A 116 -9.62 12.31 -11.08
N TRP A 117 -10.46 12.17 -10.04
CA TRP A 117 -11.10 10.88 -9.71
C TRP A 117 -12.12 10.43 -10.75
N PHE A 118 -12.84 11.39 -11.35
CA PHE A 118 -13.98 11.12 -12.21
C PHE A 118 -13.92 11.94 -13.50
N THR A 119 -14.50 11.38 -14.54
CA THR A 119 -14.99 12.10 -15.70
C THR A 119 -16.49 12.27 -15.57
N GLU A 120 -17.06 13.34 -16.15
CA GLU A 120 -18.48 13.65 -16.07
C GLU A 120 -19.09 13.85 -17.45
N GLU A 121 -20.33 13.40 -17.62
CA GLU A 121 -21.15 13.61 -18.81
C GLU A 121 -22.63 13.78 -18.42
N TYR A 122 -23.43 14.28 -19.36
CA TYR A 122 -24.88 14.35 -19.18
C TYR A 122 -25.55 13.18 -19.88
N VAL A 123 -26.31 12.37 -19.13
CA VAL A 123 -27.00 11.19 -19.63
C VAL A 123 -28.45 11.16 -19.21
N GLU A 124 -29.29 10.47 -20.00
CA GLU A 124 -30.66 10.19 -19.60
C GLU A 124 -30.72 9.09 -18.56
N VAL A 125 -31.51 9.32 -17.53
CA VAL A 125 -31.75 8.34 -16.46
C VAL A 125 -33.25 8.33 -16.09
N GLU A 126 -33.76 7.14 -15.83
CA GLU A 126 -35.09 7.02 -15.24
C GLU A 126 -35.07 7.45 -13.79
N ALA A 127 -35.96 8.33 -13.42
CA ALA A 127 -36.12 8.78 -12.04
C ALA A 127 -37.60 9.02 -11.68
N ALA A 128 -37.94 8.75 -10.42
CA ALA A 128 -39.21 9.05 -9.81
C ALA A 128 -38.99 9.43 -8.34
N ASN A 129 -39.76 10.41 -7.86
CA ASN A 129 -39.75 10.80 -6.45
C ASN A 129 -41.17 11.28 -6.09
N GLY A 130 -42.08 10.31 -5.83
CA GLY A 130 -43.46 10.58 -5.57
C GLY A 130 -44.32 10.90 -6.79
N GLU A 131 -43.73 11.04 -7.98
CA GLU A 131 -44.34 11.30 -9.28
C GLU A 131 -44.17 10.10 -10.21
N PRO A 132 -44.95 9.99 -11.29
CA PRO A 132 -44.72 8.96 -12.29
C PRO A 132 -43.28 8.97 -12.82
N LYS A 133 -42.75 7.79 -13.07
CA LYS A 133 -41.41 7.59 -13.65
C LYS A 133 -41.29 8.41 -14.94
N SER A 134 -40.16 9.12 -15.07
CA SER A 134 -39.81 9.93 -16.22
C SER A 134 -38.33 9.80 -16.59
N LEU A 135 -38.00 10.03 -17.87
CA LEU A 135 -36.62 10.20 -18.32
C LEU A 135 -36.16 11.64 -17.97
N GLN A 136 -35.03 11.75 -17.33
CA GLN A 136 -34.45 13.01 -16.94
C GLN A 136 -32.98 13.04 -17.40
N VAL A 137 -32.50 14.17 -17.88
CA VAL A 137 -31.08 14.38 -18.18
C VAL A 137 -30.38 14.82 -16.90
N ARG A 138 -29.43 14.04 -16.45
CA ARG A 138 -28.63 14.34 -15.25
C ARG A 138 -27.14 14.24 -15.53
N ARG A 139 -26.35 14.94 -14.74
CA ARG A 139 -24.91 14.79 -14.72
C ARG A 139 -24.53 13.45 -14.10
N HIS A 140 -23.79 12.65 -14.84
CA HIS A 140 -23.31 11.34 -14.47
C HIS A 140 -21.80 11.34 -14.42
N ARG A 141 -21.20 10.66 -13.44
CA ARG A 141 -19.75 10.53 -13.34
C ARG A 141 -19.31 9.08 -13.43
N MET A 142 -18.14 8.86 -13.99
CA MET A 142 -17.48 7.56 -14.07
C MET A 142 -16.05 7.69 -13.55
N PRO A 143 -15.45 6.63 -12.97
CA PRO A 143 -14.04 6.65 -12.60
C PRO A 143 -13.16 7.03 -13.80
N ASN A 144 -12.25 7.98 -13.59
CA ASN A 144 -11.25 8.32 -14.59
C ASN A 144 -10.17 7.23 -14.61
N LEU A 145 -10.01 6.53 -15.73
CA LEU A 145 -9.06 5.41 -15.88
C LEU A 145 -7.76 5.83 -16.61
N ASP A 146 -7.48 7.12 -16.69
CA ASP A 146 -6.26 7.64 -17.32
C ASP A 146 -5.01 7.35 -16.47
N GLN A 147 -4.28 6.30 -16.82
CA GLN A 147 -3.06 5.88 -16.13
C GLN A 147 -1.87 6.83 -16.30
N SER A 148 -2.00 7.89 -17.10
CA SER A 148 -1.01 8.98 -17.12
C SER A 148 -1.09 9.83 -15.84
N THR A 149 -2.15 9.69 -15.04
CA THR A 149 -2.40 10.41 -13.81
C THR A 149 -2.40 9.49 -12.59
N PHE A 150 -2.05 10.04 -11.42
CA PHE A 150 -1.96 9.29 -10.17
C PHE A 150 -3.31 8.73 -9.73
N LYS A 151 -4.36 9.57 -9.73
CA LYS A 151 -5.73 9.16 -9.38
C LYS A 151 -6.28 8.13 -10.37
N GLY A 152 -5.98 8.28 -11.66
CA GLY A 152 -6.37 7.31 -12.69
C GLY A 152 -5.70 5.93 -12.50
N ARG A 153 -4.42 5.90 -12.12
CA ARG A 153 -3.71 4.65 -11.75
C ARG A 153 -4.35 3.95 -10.56
N ILE A 154 -4.70 4.71 -9.51
CA ILE A 154 -5.38 4.18 -8.33
C ILE A 154 -6.76 3.61 -8.71
N ASN A 155 -7.52 4.32 -9.55
CA ASN A 155 -8.82 3.85 -10.04
C ASN A 155 -8.70 2.50 -10.77
N VAL A 156 -7.77 2.40 -11.73
CA VAL A 156 -7.53 1.12 -12.47
C VAL A 156 -7.17 -0.01 -11.51
N ALA A 157 -6.28 0.26 -10.56
CA ALA A 157 -5.81 -0.75 -9.61
C ALA A 157 -6.94 -1.23 -8.68
N LEU A 158 -7.71 -0.30 -8.09
CA LEU A 158 -8.73 -0.66 -7.11
C LEU A 158 -9.98 -1.25 -7.75
N ASP A 159 -10.40 -0.77 -8.94
CA ASP A 159 -11.46 -1.42 -9.71
C ASP A 159 -11.12 -2.89 -9.98
N SER A 160 -9.92 -3.14 -10.49
CA SER A 160 -9.46 -4.49 -10.80
C SER A 160 -9.32 -5.36 -9.55
N LEU A 161 -8.75 -4.84 -8.46
CA LEU A 161 -8.59 -5.57 -7.21
C LEU A 161 -9.93 -5.96 -6.58
N LYS A 162 -10.91 -5.05 -6.56
CA LYS A 162 -12.25 -5.35 -6.02
C LYS A 162 -12.99 -6.39 -6.86
N ASN A 163 -12.77 -6.42 -8.17
CA ASN A 163 -13.29 -7.48 -9.04
C ASN A 163 -12.55 -8.81 -8.84
N MET A 164 -11.24 -8.77 -8.65
CA MET A 164 -10.40 -9.97 -8.45
C MET A 164 -10.59 -10.60 -7.08
N TYR A 165 -10.82 -9.78 -6.04
CA TYR A 165 -10.94 -10.16 -4.65
C TYR A 165 -12.18 -9.51 -3.98
N PRO A 166 -13.40 -9.80 -4.45
CA PRO A 166 -14.62 -9.08 -4.05
C PRO A 166 -14.96 -9.22 -2.56
N HIS A 167 -14.47 -10.28 -1.90
CA HIS A 167 -14.74 -10.59 -0.50
C HIS A 167 -13.51 -10.48 0.41
N LYS A 168 -12.41 -9.89 -0.08
CA LYS A 168 -11.19 -9.75 0.70
C LYS A 168 -11.02 -8.30 1.18
N GLN A 169 -10.41 -8.15 2.36
CA GLN A 169 -10.08 -6.84 2.88
C GLN A 169 -8.91 -6.24 2.09
N ILE A 170 -9.10 -5.07 1.51
CA ILE A 170 -8.06 -4.28 0.85
C ILE A 170 -7.84 -3.04 1.71
N ILE A 171 -6.59 -2.78 2.09
CA ILE A 171 -6.20 -1.64 2.92
C ILE A 171 -5.09 -0.88 2.21
N LEU A 172 -5.27 0.42 2.07
CA LEU A 172 -4.25 1.32 1.56
C LEU A 172 -3.41 1.87 2.72
N MET A 173 -2.15 2.09 2.45
CA MET A 173 -1.25 2.82 3.34
C MET A 173 -0.71 4.04 2.60
N THR A 174 -0.74 5.21 3.24
CA THR A 174 -0.13 6.40 2.64
C THR A 174 1.38 6.25 2.56
N PRO A 175 2.04 6.89 1.58
CA PRO A 175 3.49 7.05 1.62
C PRO A 175 3.95 7.62 2.97
N LEU A 176 5.14 7.21 3.42
CA LEU A 176 5.83 7.83 4.55
C LEU A 176 6.34 9.23 4.17
N HIS A 177 6.61 10.05 5.18
CA HIS A 177 7.50 11.19 5.00
C HIS A 177 8.85 10.76 4.43
N ARG A 178 9.46 11.58 3.60
CA ARG A 178 10.72 11.26 2.95
C ARG A 178 11.75 12.39 3.06
N GLY A 179 12.97 11.99 3.33
CA GLY A 179 14.13 12.88 3.28
C GLY A 179 14.92 12.75 1.98
N TYR A 180 16.07 13.39 1.95
CA TYR A 180 17.00 13.30 0.84
C TYR A 180 17.51 11.87 0.64
N ALA A 181 17.65 11.45 -0.64
CA ALA A 181 18.26 10.19 -1.00
C ALA A 181 19.18 10.33 -2.23
N LYS A 182 20.33 9.67 -2.21
CA LYS A 182 21.26 9.60 -3.34
C LYS A 182 21.76 8.16 -3.52
N PHE A 183 21.36 7.55 -4.64
CA PHE A 183 21.71 6.17 -5.01
C PHE A 183 22.75 6.10 -6.16
N GLY A 184 23.29 7.24 -6.58
CA GLY A 184 24.25 7.38 -7.67
C GLY A 184 24.19 8.79 -8.23
N GLU A 185 24.99 9.06 -9.26
CA GLU A 185 25.03 10.42 -9.86
C GLU A 185 23.76 10.75 -10.67
N THR A 186 23.03 9.74 -11.12
CA THR A 186 21.81 9.90 -11.91
C THR A 186 20.52 9.65 -11.12
N ASN A 187 20.64 9.26 -9.84
CA ASN A 187 19.46 9.02 -8.99
C ASN A 187 19.64 9.78 -7.68
N ILE A 188 19.33 11.06 -7.74
CA ILE A 188 19.35 12.00 -6.61
C ILE A 188 17.93 12.50 -6.41
N GLN A 189 17.39 12.28 -5.21
CA GLN A 189 16.04 12.59 -4.85
C GLN A 189 16.03 13.64 -3.73
N PRO A 190 15.58 14.87 -4.00
CA PRO A 190 15.40 15.88 -2.97
C PRO A 190 14.43 15.41 -1.87
N ASP A 191 14.51 16.03 -0.70
CA ASP A 191 13.53 15.79 0.35
C ASP A 191 12.16 16.36 0.00
N GLU A 192 11.16 16.04 0.81
CA GLU A 192 9.76 16.39 0.55
C GLU A 192 9.42 17.90 0.64
N ASN A 193 10.35 18.75 1.09
CA ASN A 193 10.18 20.20 1.07
C ASN A 193 10.34 20.78 -0.33
N TYR A 194 10.78 19.97 -1.29
CA TYR A 194 10.86 20.38 -2.70
C TYR A 194 9.69 19.78 -3.47
N THR A 195 9.11 20.60 -4.36
CA THR A 195 8.13 20.09 -5.33
C THR A 195 8.80 19.15 -6.33
N ASN A 196 8.02 18.22 -6.86
CA ASN A 196 8.44 17.43 -8.01
C ASN A 196 8.36 18.23 -9.32
N ARG A 197 8.68 17.59 -10.44
CA ARG A 197 8.65 18.24 -11.77
C ARG A 197 7.27 18.70 -12.24
N CYS A 198 6.19 18.23 -11.61
CA CYS A 198 4.83 18.70 -11.85
C CYS A 198 4.43 19.87 -10.93
N GLY A 199 5.33 20.34 -10.08
CA GLY A 199 5.07 21.41 -9.12
C GLY A 199 4.30 20.98 -7.87
N GLU A 200 4.17 19.66 -7.62
CA GLU A 200 3.43 19.12 -6.49
C GLU A 200 4.37 18.73 -5.35
N TYR A 201 3.95 18.96 -4.11
CA TYR A 201 4.53 18.36 -2.93
C TYR A 201 4.01 16.94 -2.72
N ILE A 202 4.72 16.12 -1.94
CA ILE A 202 4.27 14.75 -1.64
C ILE A 202 2.90 14.70 -0.96
N ASP A 203 2.52 15.76 -0.27
CA ASP A 203 1.21 15.94 0.37
C ASP A 203 0.05 15.68 -0.60
N ALA A 204 0.17 16.09 -1.86
CA ALA A 204 -0.86 15.86 -2.87
C ALA A 204 -1.07 14.36 -3.14
N TYR A 205 0.00 13.57 -3.13
CA TYR A 205 -0.04 12.12 -3.31
C TYR A 205 -0.57 11.40 -2.07
N ILE A 206 -0.13 11.84 -0.88
CA ILE A 206 -0.65 11.34 0.40
C ILE A 206 -2.16 11.59 0.49
N ASN A 207 -2.61 12.80 0.18
CA ASN A 207 -4.03 13.16 0.20
C ASN A 207 -4.84 12.36 -0.82
N ALA A 208 -4.32 12.14 -2.04
CA ALA A 208 -5.00 11.30 -3.03
C ALA A 208 -5.17 9.85 -2.54
N VAL A 209 -4.18 9.25 -1.87
CA VAL A 209 -4.34 7.91 -1.28
C VAL A 209 -5.42 7.92 -0.18
N LYS A 210 -5.49 8.97 0.64
CA LYS A 210 -6.55 9.13 1.67
C LYS A 210 -7.93 9.27 1.04
N GLU A 211 -8.05 10.09 -0.01
CA GLU A 211 -9.30 10.27 -0.78
C GLU A 211 -9.77 8.96 -1.41
N ALA A 212 -8.84 8.12 -1.91
CA ALA A 212 -9.15 6.84 -2.51
C ALA A 212 -9.96 5.93 -1.58
N GLY A 213 -9.75 6.04 -0.26
CA GLY A 213 -10.52 5.30 0.73
C GLY A 213 -12.03 5.54 0.61
N ASN A 214 -12.43 6.81 0.48
CA ASN A 214 -13.82 7.18 0.31
C ASN A 214 -14.36 6.87 -1.10
N VAL A 215 -13.52 7.04 -2.13
CA VAL A 215 -13.93 6.76 -3.52
C VAL A 215 -14.23 5.29 -3.74
N TRP A 216 -13.42 4.40 -3.14
CA TRP A 216 -13.46 2.96 -3.39
C TRP A 216 -13.97 2.12 -2.21
N ALA A 217 -14.39 2.74 -1.11
CA ALA A 217 -14.81 2.05 0.11
C ALA A 217 -13.74 1.04 0.59
N VAL A 218 -12.53 1.52 0.79
CA VAL A 218 -11.40 0.77 1.35
C VAL A 218 -10.79 1.53 2.52
N PRO A 219 -10.41 0.86 3.63
CA PRO A 219 -9.72 1.51 4.74
C PRO A 219 -8.36 2.07 4.31
N VAL A 220 -7.96 3.17 4.94
CA VAL A 220 -6.64 3.79 4.73
C VAL A 220 -5.93 3.93 6.07
N ILE A 221 -4.71 3.43 6.16
CA ILE A 221 -3.79 3.70 7.27
C ILE A 221 -2.89 4.85 6.86
N ASP A 222 -3.06 6.00 7.47
CA ASP A 222 -2.26 7.19 7.20
C ASP A 222 -0.88 7.08 7.87
N LEU A 223 0.04 6.32 7.28
CA LEU A 223 1.39 6.13 7.82
C LEU A 223 2.19 7.44 7.88
N SER A 224 1.90 8.39 7.01
CA SER A 224 2.49 9.73 7.08
C SER A 224 2.23 10.37 8.45
N ALA A 225 1.00 10.23 8.97
CA ALA A 225 0.60 10.80 10.26
C ALA A 225 0.94 9.89 11.46
N VAL A 226 0.66 8.57 11.35
CA VAL A 226 0.66 7.69 12.54
C VAL A 226 1.96 6.94 12.77
N SER A 227 2.86 6.87 11.78
CA SER A 227 4.13 6.16 11.96
C SER A 227 5.06 6.82 12.99
N GLY A 228 4.95 8.13 13.18
CA GLY A 228 5.88 8.91 13.99
C GLY A 228 7.28 9.02 13.40
N ILE A 229 7.47 8.61 12.13
CA ILE A 229 8.74 8.68 11.41
C ILE A 229 8.79 9.98 10.60
N PHE A 230 9.76 10.84 10.91
CA PHE A 230 9.93 12.11 10.24
C PHE A 230 11.40 12.34 9.85
N PRO A 231 11.81 11.96 8.63
CA PRO A 231 13.21 11.94 8.20
C PRO A 231 13.88 13.32 8.12
N LEU A 232 13.11 14.39 8.12
CA LEU A 232 13.64 15.75 8.20
C LEU A 232 14.13 16.10 9.62
N ASN A 233 13.72 15.35 10.64
CA ASN A 233 14.21 15.48 12.00
C ASN A 233 15.54 14.73 12.17
N ARG A 234 16.63 15.47 12.33
CA ARG A 234 17.98 14.91 12.47
C ARG A 234 18.16 14.04 13.72
N SER A 235 17.31 14.17 14.72
CA SER A 235 17.35 13.37 15.95
C SER A 235 16.81 11.94 15.77
N GLN A 236 16.10 11.65 14.67
CA GLN A 236 15.56 10.32 14.36
C GLN A 236 16.50 9.52 13.45
N LYS A 237 17.81 9.48 13.79
CA LYS A 237 18.82 8.80 12.97
C LYS A 237 18.65 7.29 12.94
N GLU A 238 18.12 6.71 14.00
CA GLU A 238 17.88 5.27 14.12
C GLU A 238 16.91 4.73 13.07
N TYR A 239 16.00 5.54 12.54
CA TYR A 239 15.01 5.11 11.55
C TYR A 239 15.51 5.16 10.11
N PHE A 240 16.67 5.73 9.85
CA PHE A 240 17.26 5.84 8.51
C PHE A 240 18.76 5.52 8.53
N PRO A 241 19.24 4.62 7.65
CA PRO A 241 20.57 4.02 7.79
C PRO A 241 21.71 4.99 7.55
N ARG A 242 21.50 6.05 6.78
CA ARG A 242 22.60 6.93 6.31
C ARG A 242 22.08 8.32 5.97
N ASP A 243 22.96 9.32 6.02
CA ASP A 243 22.67 10.69 5.58
C ASP A 243 22.31 10.79 4.08
N LYS A 244 22.73 9.80 3.27
CA LYS A 244 22.45 9.73 1.84
C LYS A 244 21.25 8.88 1.47
N ASP A 245 20.59 8.26 2.44
CA ASP A 245 19.35 7.53 2.25
C ASP A 245 18.40 7.77 3.42
N ARG A 246 17.60 8.82 3.31
CA ARG A 246 16.53 9.13 4.26
C ARG A 246 15.15 8.88 3.65
N LEU A 247 15.10 7.93 2.69
CA LEU A 247 13.89 7.43 2.06
C LEU A 247 13.54 6.02 2.56
N HIS A 248 14.55 5.14 2.67
CA HIS A 248 14.33 3.75 3.10
C HIS A 248 14.56 3.62 4.60
N PRO A 249 13.55 3.21 5.38
CA PRO A 249 13.71 2.98 6.82
C PRO A 249 14.72 1.87 7.13
N THR A 250 15.36 1.96 8.30
CA THR A 250 16.14 0.87 8.92
C THR A 250 15.21 -0.23 9.44
N ASP A 251 15.79 -1.28 10.03
CA ASP A 251 15.04 -2.31 10.78
C ASP A 251 14.22 -1.67 11.91
N GLU A 252 14.78 -0.73 12.66
CA GLU A 252 14.06 0.04 13.68
C GLU A 252 12.94 0.89 13.08
N GLY A 253 13.17 1.48 11.92
CA GLY A 253 12.13 2.21 11.17
C GLY A 253 11.01 1.27 10.73
N HIS A 254 11.32 0.09 10.22
CA HIS A 254 10.33 -0.91 9.86
C HIS A 254 9.57 -1.47 11.09
N ALA A 255 10.24 -1.71 12.21
CA ALA A 255 9.59 -2.08 13.46
C ALA A 255 8.61 -1.00 13.93
N ARG A 256 9.01 0.28 13.82
CA ARG A 256 8.13 1.42 14.14
C ARG A 256 6.90 1.49 13.23
N MET A 257 7.08 1.27 11.92
CA MET A 257 5.96 1.15 10.97
C MET A 257 5.01 0.01 11.37
N ALA A 258 5.56 -1.16 11.68
CA ALA A 258 4.78 -2.32 12.09
C ALA A 258 3.90 -2.03 13.30
N GLN A 259 4.42 -1.37 14.33
CA GLN A 259 3.65 -0.97 15.51
C GLN A 259 2.45 -0.10 15.15
N ALA A 260 2.64 0.90 14.28
CA ALA A 260 1.55 1.77 13.81
C ALA A 260 0.50 1.00 13.00
N ILE A 261 0.94 0.12 12.10
CA ILE A 261 0.05 -0.71 11.28
C ILE A 261 -0.76 -1.67 12.16
N MET A 262 -0.10 -2.41 13.05
CA MET A 262 -0.78 -3.35 13.95
C MET A 262 -1.81 -2.66 14.85
N ALA A 263 -1.49 -1.47 15.36
CA ALA A 263 -2.44 -0.67 16.15
C ALA A 263 -3.69 -0.29 15.33
N ALA A 264 -3.52 0.12 14.08
CA ALA A 264 -4.63 0.46 13.18
C ALA A 264 -5.46 -0.79 12.81
N LEU A 265 -4.82 -1.93 12.58
CA LEU A 265 -5.48 -3.18 12.22
C LEU A 265 -6.35 -3.78 13.33
N ARG A 266 -6.18 -3.40 14.60
CA ARG A 266 -7.05 -3.86 15.69
C ARG A 266 -8.53 -3.48 15.48
N GLY A 267 -8.78 -2.38 14.77
CA GLY A 267 -10.15 -1.93 14.46
C GLY A 267 -10.70 -2.42 13.11
N LEU A 268 -9.97 -3.27 12.40
CA LEU A 268 -10.34 -3.74 11.06
C LEU A 268 -10.37 -5.27 11.02
N ALA A 269 -11.42 -5.83 10.41
CA ALA A 269 -11.50 -7.28 10.22
C ALA A 269 -10.55 -7.73 9.09
N PRO A 270 -9.77 -8.81 9.26
CA PRO A 270 -8.94 -9.36 8.20
C PRO A 270 -9.77 -10.12 7.15
N ARG A 271 -10.95 -10.60 7.53
CA ARG A 271 -11.85 -11.40 6.70
C ARG A 271 -13.27 -10.85 6.78
N PHE A 272 -14.00 -10.98 5.67
CA PHE A 272 -15.45 -10.82 5.64
C PHE A 272 -16.07 -12.22 5.63
N GLU A 273 -16.93 -12.49 6.59
CA GLU A 273 -17.70 -13.75 6.67
C GLU A 273 -18.92 -13.71 5.72
#